data_82ed6dc22e68bab271de50dcf626609e
#
_entry.id   82ed6dc22e68bab271de50dcf626609e
#
_cell.length_a   1.000
_cell.length_b   1.000
_cell.length_c   1.000
_cell.angle_alpha   90.00
_cell.angle_beta   90.00
_cell.angle_gamma   90.00
#
_symmetry.space_group_name_H-M   'P 1'
#
loop_
_entity.id
_entity.type
_entity.pdbx_description
1 polymer ?
#
loop_
_entity_poly.entity_id
_entity_poly.type
_entity_poly.pdbx_seq_one_letter_code
_entity_poly.pdbx_strand_id
1 'polypeptide(L)'
;MPGPEPPIPPRRIGILGGTFDPPHLGHTAAALEARRSLDLDVVVFVVANDPWQKTVGAIAGTAEEVSPAAVRLAMTREAVVGLDGVQVDDVEIRRGGPSYTVDTLAQYGEVHPGAELFVLLGSDIAPGLDTWARPDELRRRATIVVMERPGFEDRRPPVGWEHRVLVGSFPDLASNDIREVIAATGEVGDAVPGGVAKIIRAHGLYGVGR
;
A
#
# COMPACT_ATOMS: atom_id res chain seq x y z
N MET A 1 -37.36 21.29 -0.26
CA MET A 1 -35.93 21.30 0.13
C MET A 1 -35.16 20.47 -0.90
N PRO A 2 -34.23 21.02 -1.66
CA PRO A 2 -33.35 20.18 -2.44
C PRO A 2 -32.60 19.22 -1.52
N GLY A 3 -32.46 17.95 -1.93
CA GLY A 3 -31.68 16.97 -1.22
C GLY A 3 -30.22 17.37 -1.15
N PRO A 4 -29.38 16.75 -0.27
CA PRO A 4 -27.96 17.04 -0.25
C PRO A 4 -27.37 16.79 -1.64
N GLU A 5 -26.55 17.74 -2.12
CA GLU A 5 -25.80 17.55 -3.38
C GLU A 5 -24.96 16.26 -3.28
N PRO A 6 -24.87 15.48 -4.36
CA PRO A 6 -24.01 14.32 -4.37
C PRO A 6 -22.56 14.77 -4.09
N PRO A 7 -21.79 13.96 -3.34
CA PRO A 7 -20.40 14.29 -3.04
C PRO A 7 -19.61 14.48 -4.35
N ILE A 8 -18.82 15.55 -4.40
CA ILE A 8 -17.93 15.83 -5.53
C ILE A 8 -16.95 14.65 -5.67
N PRO A 9 -16.85 14.02 -6.84
CA PRO A 9 -15.92 12.91 -7.02
C PRO A 9 -14.46 13.39 -6.83
N PRO A 10 -13.59 12.56 -6.24
CA PRO A 10 -12.20 12.93 -6.02
C PRO A 10 -11.49 13.18 -7.35
N ARG A 11 -10.69 14.23 -7.40
CA ARG A 11 -9.92 14.64 -8.58
C ARG A 11 -8.45 14.29 -8.47
N ARG A 12 -7.93 14.09 -7.26
CA ARG A 12 -6.53 13.77 -6.98
C ARG A 12 -6.49 12.57 -6.05
N ILE A 13 -6.12 11.42 -6.60
CA ILE A 13 -6.21 10.12 -5.91
C ILE A 13 -4.81 9.54 -5.75
N GLY A 14 -4.39 9.34 -4.50
CA GLY A 14 -3.18 8.58 -4.18
C GLY A 14 -3.50 7.09 -4.07
N ILE A 15 -2.75 6.25 -4.77
CA ILE A 15 -2.87 4.79 -4.72
C ILE A 15 -1.64 4.24 -4.01
N LEU A 16 -1.84 3.68 -2.83
CA LEU A 16 -0.82 2.97 -2.05
C LEU A 16 -1.11 1.48 -2.15
N GLY A 17 -0.50 0.83 -3.13
CA GLY A 17 -0.58 -0.63 -3.31
C GLY A 17 0.34 -1.37 -2.36
N GLY A 18 -0.11 -2.51 -1.85
CA GLY A 18 0.74 -3.30 -0.97
C GLY A 18 0.17 -4.65 -0.58
N THR A 19 1.04 -5.51 -0.08
CA THR A 19 0.64 -6.79 0.52
C THR A 19 -0.07 -6.57 1.86
N PHE A 20 0.42 -5.61 2.65
CA PHE A 20 -0.09 -5.26 3.98
C PHE A 20 -0.20 -6.48 4.93
N ASP A 21 0.93 -7.11 5.16
CA ASP A 21 1.04 -8.35 5.93
C ASP A 21 2.10 -8.27 7.07
N PRO A 22 1.78 -7.53 8.17
CA PRO A 22 0.60 -6.70 8.39
C PRO A 22 0.76 -5.25 7.90
N PRO A 23 -0.34 -4.48 7.77
CA PRO A 23 -0.27 -3.03 7.70
C PRO A 23 0.23 -2.47 9.04
N HIS A 24 1.02 -1.39 9.00
CA HIS A 24 1.68 -0.83 10.18
C HIS A 24 1.63 0.71 10.18
N LEU A 25 2.04 1.32 11.29
CA LEU A 25 2.00 2.78 11.48
C LEU A 25 2.83 3.54 10.44
N GLY A 26 3.87 2.94 9.87
CA GLY A 26 4.62 3.53 8.75
C GLY A 26 3.77 3.74 7.50
N HIS A 27 2.91 2.77 7.16
CA HIS A 27 1.98 2.91 6.02
C HIS A 27 0.97 4.03 6.24
N THR A 28 0.37 4.10 7.42
CA THR A 28 -0.65 5.12 7.72
C THR A 28 -0.05 6.53 7.80
N ALA A 29 1.12 6.67 8.40
CA ALA A 29 1.86 7.94 8.45
C ALA A 29 2.23 8.41 7.03
N ALA A 30 2.74 7.52 6.19
CA ALA A 30 3.10 7.82 4.80
C ALA A 30 1.87 8.25 3.97
N ALA A 31 0.73 7.59 4.13
CA ALA A 31 -0.51 7.95 3.46
C ALA A 31 -1.03 9.34 3.86
N LEU A 32 -1.04 9.65 5.15
CA LEU A 32 -1.47 10.96 5.66
C LEU A 32 -0.53 12.08 5.19
N GLU A 33 0.78 11.84 5.22
CA GLU A 33 1.76 12.82 4.76
C GLU A 33 1.66 13.04 3.24
N ALA A 34 1.50 11.97 2.46
CA ALA A 34 1.29 12.08 1.02
C ALA A 34 0.01 12.87 0.70
N ARG A 35 -1.07 12.57 1.41
CA ARG A 35 -2.34 13.30 1.25
C ARG A 35 -2.16 14.80 1.48
N ARG A 36 -1.52 15.17 2.59
CA ARG A 36 -1.29 16.56 2.98
C ARG A 36 -0.34 17.28 2.03
N SER A 37 0.81 16.68 1.72
CA SER A 37 1.88 17.33 0.96
C SER A 37 1.59 17.45 -0.54
N LEU A 38 0.74 16.57 -1.06
CA LEU A 38 0.37 16.55 -2.49
C LEU A 38 -1.05 17.06 -2.73
N ASP A 39 -1.74 17.54 -1.70
CA ASP A 39 -3.14 18.00 -1.79
C ASP A 39 -4.04 16.94 -2.45
N LEU A 40 -3.95 15.70 -1.96
CA LEU A 40 -4.78 14.61 -2.46
C LEU A 40 -6.14 14.62 -1.78
N ASP A 41 -7.22 14.46 -2.56
CA ASP A 41 -8.57 14.33 -2.01
C ASP A 41 -8.67 13.06 -1.17
N VAL A 42 -8.05 11.98 -1.66
CA VAL A 42 -8.07 10.67 -1.00
C VAL A 42 -6.78 9.90 -1.26
N VAL A 43 -6.34 9.13 -0.28
CA VAL A 43 -5.35 8.06 -0.44
C VAL A 43 -6.03 6.72 -0.25
N VAL A 44 -5.87 5.84 -1.21
CA VAL A 44 -6.49 4.51 -1.20
C VAL A 44 -5.42 3.44 -1.00
N PHE A 45 -5.58 2.66 0.05
CA PHE A 45 -4.82 1.43 0.27
C PHE A 45 -5.43 0.33 -0.60
N VAL A 46 -4.71 -0.11 -1.61
CA VAL A 46 -5.13 -1.21 -2.49
C VAL A 46 -4.44 -2.49 -2.06
N VAL A 47 -5.23 -3.42 -1.53
CA VAL A 47 -4.70 -4.69 -1.00
C VAL A 47 -4.48 -5.67 -2.13
N ALA A 48 -3.23 -6.09 -2.31
CA ALA A 48 -2.85 -7.06 -3.34
C ALA A 48 -3.58 -8.41 -3.13
N ASN A 49 -4.16 -8.96 -4.20
CA ASN A 49 -4.70 -10.31 -4.19
C ASN A 49 -3.56 -11.34 -4.14
N ASP A 50 -2.77 -11.38 -5.21
CA ASP A 50 -1.57 -12.19 -5.31
C ASP A 50 -0.36 -11.25 -5.51
N PRO A 51 0.50 -11.08 -4.48
CA PRO A 51 1.72 -10.27 -4.59
C PRO A 51 2.81 -11.03 -5.35
N TRP A 52 2.66 -11.19 -6.65
CA TRP A 52 3.49 -12.01 -7.53
C TRP A 52 5.00 -11.78 -7.35
N GLN A 53 5.42 -10.58 -7.00
CA GLN A 53 6.83 -10.26 -6.72
C GLN A 53 7.36 -11.01 -5.50
N LYS A 54 6.50 -11.37 -4.55
CA LYS A 54 6.85 -12.17 -3.36
C LYS A 54 6.68 -13.65 -3.61
N THR A 55 5.74 -14.05 -4.48
CA THR A 55 5.42 -15.45 -4.75
C THR A 55 6.24 -16.06 -5.89
N VAL A 56 6.51 -15.30 -6.95
CA VAL A 56 7.26 -15.79 -8.14
C VAL A 56 8.74 -15.42 -8.09
N GLY A 57 9.11 -14.33 -7.44
CA GLY A 57 10.51 -13.90 -7.26
C GLY A 57 11.24 -14.62 -6.12
N ALA A 58 10.57 -15.42 -5.32
CA ALA A 58 11.20 -16.24 -4.31
C ALA A 58 11.95 -17.38 -5.00
N ILE A 59 13.28 -17.39 -4.89
CA ILE A 59 14.13 -18.54 -5.20
C ILE A 59 13.49 -19.76 -4.54
N ALA A 60 13.26 -20.82 -5.29
CA ALA A 60 12.60 -22.03 -4.83
C ALA A 60 13.13 -22.45 -3.44
N GLY A 61 12.29 -22.37 -2.42
CA GLY A 61 12.63 -22.71 -1.03
C GLY A 61 12.50 -21.57 0.01
N THR A 62 12.28 -20.32 -0.40
CA THR A 62 12.13 -19.16 0.50
C THR A 62 10.82 -18.39 0.29
N ALA A 63 9.80 -19.03 -0.30
CA ALA A 63 8.48 -18.40 -0.40
C ALA A 63 7.96 -18.08 1.01
N GLU A 64 7.90 -16.79 1.36
CA GLU A 64 7.23 -16.37 2.58
C GLU A 64 5.75 -16.74 2.50
N GLU A 65 5.25 -17.40 3.54
CA GLU A 65 3.82 -17.67 3.66
C GLU A 65 3.08 -16.35 3.89
N VAL A 66 2.42 -15.86 2.86
CA VAL A 66 1.63 -14.63 2.91
C VAL A 66 0.26 -14.94 3.50
N SER A 67 -0.18 -14.14 4.47
CA SER A 67 -1.53 -14.30 5.05
C SER A 67 -2.62 -14.19 3.97
N PRO A 68 -3.75 -14.91 4.12
CA PRO A 68 -4.85 -14.87 3.15
C PRO A 68 -5.31 -13.43 2.84
N ALA A 69 -5.60 -13.14 1.57
CA ALA A 69 -5.97 -11.80 1.12
C ALA A 69 -7.13 -11.19 1.92
N ALA A 70 -8.13 -12.02 2.30
CA ALA A 70 -9.26 -11.57 3.12
C ALA A 70 -8.82 -11.11 4.53
N VAL A 71 -7.83 -11.77 5.13
CA VAL A 71 -7.30 -11.39 6.45
C VAL A 71 -6.48 -10.10 6.34
N ARG A 72 -5.65 -9.98 5.29
CA ARG A 72 -4.87 -8.76 5.02
C ARG A 72 -5.79 -7.56 4.76
N LEU A 73 -6.88 -7.77 4.02
CA LEU A 73 -7.91 -6.76 3.80
C LEU A 73 -8.58 -6.32 5.12
N ALA A 74 -8.93 -7.27 5.98
CA ALA A 74 -9.52 -6.95 7.29
C ALA A 74 -8.54 -6.15 8.15
N MET A 75 -7.26 -6.55 8.20
CA MET A 75 -6.22 -5.80 8.91
C MET A 75 -6.05 -4.39 8.33
N THR A 76 -6.06 -4.25 6.99
CA THR A 76 -5.88 -2.94 6.34
C THR A 76 -7.06 -2.01 6.62
N ARG A 77 -8.29 -2.53 6.64
CA ARG A 77 -9.47 -1.76 7.03
C ARG A 77 -9.37 -1.25 8.47
N GLU A 78 -8.94 -2.09 9.39
CA GLU A 78 -8.70 -1.67 10.79
C GLU A 78 -7.55 -0.65 10.91
N ALA A 79 -6.55 -0.74 10.05
CA ALA A 79 -5.42 0.20 10.09
C ALA A 79 -5.80 1.63 9.75
N VAL A 80 -6.84 1.84 8.97
CA VAL A 80 -7.26 3.17 8.50
C VAL A 80 -8.49 3.72 9.22
N VAL A 81 -9.02 3.02 10.20
CA VAL A 81 -10.18 3.49 10.99
C VAL A 81 -9.86 4.85 11.63
N GLY A 82 -10.73 5.84 11.38
CA GLY A 82 -10.58 7.19 11.91
C GLY A 82 -9.58 8.09 11.17
N LEU A 83 -9.02 7.65 10.05
CA LEU A 83 -8.13 8.47 9.22
C LEU A 83 -8.92 9.18 8.12
N ASP A 84 -9.06 10.49 8.24
CA ASP A 84 -9.76 11.31 7.25
C ASP A 84 -9.07 11.28 5.88
N GLY A 85 -9.85 11.05 4.81
CA GLY A 85 -9.35 11.01 3.44
C GLY A 85 -8.45 9.81 3.13
N VAL A 86 -8.48 8.77 3.97
CA VAL A 86 -7.83 7.49 3.72
C VAL A 86 -8.87 6.39 3.60
N GLN A 87 -8.78 5.58 2.56
CA GLN A 87 -9.73 4.51 2.26
C GLN A 87 -9.01 3.20 1.95
N VAL A 88 -9.74 2.10 1.95
CA VAL A 88 -9.23 0.78 1.54
C VAL A 88 -10.10 0.25 0.41
N ASP A 89 -9.47 -0.23 -0.65
CA ASP A 89 -10.14 -0.89 -1.77
C ASP A 89 -9.63 -2.33 -1.92
N ASP A 90 -10.56 -3.22 -2.17
CA ASP A 90 -10.32 -4.65 -2.45
C ASP A 90 -10.37 -4.97 -3.95
N VAL A 91 -10.20 -3.95 -4.81
CA VAL A 91 -10.32 -4.04 -6.26
C VAL A 91 -9.46 -5.15 -6.87
N GLU A 92 -8.24 -5.35 -6.38
CA GLU A 92 -7.34 -6.41 -6.86
C GLU A 92 -7.80 -7.79 -6.37
N ILE A 93 -8.35 -7.87 -5.15
CA ILE A 93 -8.92 -9.11 -4.61
C ILE A 93 -10.17 -9.51 -5.42
N ARG A 94 -11.07 -8.56 -5.70
CA ARG A 94 -12.27 -8.80 -6.54
C ARG A 94 -11.92 -9.19 -7.97
N ARG A 95 -10.86 -8.59 -8.54
CA ARG A 95 -10.37 -8.93 -9.88
C ARG A 95 -9.78 -10.32 -9.93
N GLY A 96 -9.14 -10.78 -8.85
CA GLY A 96 -8.44 -12.05 -8.79
C GLY A 96 -7.15 -12.07 -9.62
N GLY A 97 -6.41 -13.19 -9.56
CA GLY A 97 -5.14 -13.34 -10.27
C GLY A 97 -4.02 -12.44 -9.75
N PRO A 98 -2.94 -12.28 -10.53
CA PRO A 98 -1.79 -11.44 -10.16
C PRO A 98 -2.17 -9.98 -10.02
N SER A 99 -1.61 -9.31 -9.03
CA SER A 99 -1.83 -7.90 -8.74
C SER A 99 -0.86 -7.04 -9.53
N TYR A 100 -1.38 -6.38 -10.57
CA TYR A 100 -0.60 -5.41 -11.37
C TYR A 100 -1.14 -4.00 -11.18
N THR A 101 -0.29 -3.09 -10.75
CA THR A 101 -0.65 -1.68 -10.52
C THR A 101 -1.25 -1.01 -11.74
N VAL A 102 -0.77 -1.33 -12.93
CA VAL A 102 -1.28 -0.75 -14.19
C VAL A 102 -2.75 -1.11 -14.45
N ASP A 103 -3.21 -2.32 -14.07
CA ASP A 103 -4.61 -2.72 -14.19
C ASP A 103 -5.49 -1.98 -13.18
N THR A 104 -4.96 -1.76 -11.99
CA THR A 104 -5.61 -0.96 -10.95
C THR A 104 -5.77 0.48 -11.40
N LEU A 105 -4.73 1.09 -11.98
CA LEU A 105 -4.79 2.44 -12.55
C LEU A 105 -5.78 2.54 -13.71
N ALA A 106 -5.86 1.53 -14.58
CA ALA A 106 -6.83 1.51 -15.67
C ALA A 106 -8.27 1.56 -15.12
N GLN A 107 -8.56 0.71 -14.13
CA GLN A 107 -9.87 0.65 -13.50
C GLN A 107 -10.23 1.95 -12.76
N TYR A 108 -9.27 2.57 -12.06
CA TYR A 108 -9.49 3.86 -11.42
C TYR A 108 -9.74 4.98 -12.42
N GLY A 109 -9.05 4.98 -13.56
CA GLY A 109 -9.29 5.94 -14.65
C GLY A 109 -10.68 5.81 -15.29
N GLU A 110 -11.24 4.60 -15.33
CA GLU A 110 -12.61 4.35 -15.80
C GLU A 110 -13.66 4.83 -14.79
N VAL A 111 -13.43 4.57 -13.50
CA VAL A 111 -14.37 4.93 -12.41
C VAL A 111 -14.32 6.43 -12.10
N HIS A 112 -13.15 7.05 -12.23
CA HIS A 112 -12.90 8.46 -11.92
C HIS A 112 -12.36 9.21 -13.16
N PRO A 113 -13.17 9.41 -14.22
CA PRO A 113 -12.71 10.04 -15.44
C PRO A 113 -12.23 11.48 -15.17
N GLY A 114 -11.00 11.78 -15.60
CA GLY A 114 -10.37 13.08 -15.41
C GLY A 114 -9.67 13.27 -14.05
N ALA A 115 -9.66 12.28 -13.18
CA ALA A 115 -8.86 12.32 -11.95
C ALA A 115 -7.36 12.19 -12.25
N GLU A 116 -6.54 12.94 -11.53
CA GLU A 116 -5.09 12.74 -11.47
C GLU A 116 -4.78 11.58 -10.52
N LEU A 117 -4.08 10.57 -11.03
CA LEU A 117 -3.69 9.40 -10.25
C LEU A 117 -2.22 9.49 -9.83
N PHE A 118 -1.95 9.17 -8.57
CA PHE A 118 -0.61 9.16 -7.99
C PHE A 118 -0.32 7.76 -7.43
N VAL A 119 0.76 7.13 -7.87
CA VAL A 119 1.23 5.87 -7.28
C VAL A 119 2.24 6.19 -6.18
N LEU A 120 1.89 5.86 -4.96
CA LEU A 120 2.72 6.06 -3.78
C LEU A 120 3.55 4.78 -3.53
N LEU A 121 4.86 4.91 -3.48
CA LEU A 121 5.76 3.78 -3.23
C LEU A 121 7.00 4.20 -2.44
N GLY A 122 7.58 3.27 -1.70
CA GLY A 122 8.82 3.51 -0.96
C GLY A 122 10.05 3.60 -1.88
N SER A 123 11.04 4.37 -1.44
CA SER A 123 12.32 4.51 -2.17
C SER A 123 13.07 3.18 -2.34
N ASP A 124 12.85 2.21 -1.47
CA ASP A 124 13.38 0.85 -1.58
C ASP A 124 12.89 0.11 -2.84
N ILE A 125 11.67 0.40 -3.30
CA ILE A 125 11.03 -0.25 -4.46
C ILE A 125 11.27 0.52 -5.76
N ALA A 126 11.47 1.83 -5.68
CA ALA A 126 11.55 2.74 -6.83
C ALA A 126 12.50 2.30 -7.96
N PRO A 127 13.72 1.77 -7.70
CA PRO A 127 14.63 1.33 -8.76
C PRO A 127 14.09 0.20 -9.63
N GLY A 128 13.13 -0.58 -9.11
CA GLY A 128 12.55 -1.74 -9.80
C GLY A 128 11.41 -1.42 -10.77
N LEU A 129 11.02 -0.16 -10.96
CA LEU A 129 9.81 0.20 -11.73
C LEU A 129 9.80 -0.30 -13.18
N ASP A 130 10.96 -0.41 -13.83
CA ASP A 130 11.03 -0.96 -15.20
C ASP A 130 10.70 -2.47 -15.27
N THR A 131 10.70 -3.17 -14.14
CA THR A 131 10.31 -4.59 -14.05
C THR A 131 8.82 -4.80 -13.83
N TRP A 132 8.06 -3.71 -13.60
CA TRP A 132 6.64 -3.79 -13.40
C TRP A 132 5.90 -4.08 -14.71
N ALA A 133 4.72 -4.67 -14.59
CA ALA A 133 3.92 -5.00 -15.77
C ALA A 133 3.56 -3.72 -16.56
N ARG A 134 3.84 -3.71 -17.86
CA ARG A 134 3.52 -2.63 -18.80
C ARG A 134 4.00 -1.24 -18.30
N PRO A 135 5.32 -1.05 -18.08
CA PRO A 135 5.86 0.15 -17.44
C PRO A 135 5.53 1.43 -18.23
N ASP A 136 5.51 1.38 -19.56
CA ASP A 136 5.17 2.54 -20.40
C ASP A 136 3.70 2.97 -20.25
N GLU A 137 2.79 2.03 -20.04
CA GLU A 137 1.40 2.33 -19.75
C GLU A 137 1.24 2.95 -18.35
N LEU A 138 1.96 2.43 -17.37
CA LEU A 138 1.96 2.95 -16.02
C LEU A 138 2.45 4.40 -15.97
N ARG A 139 3.55 4.73 -16.68
CA ARG A 139 4.08 6.10 -16.82
C ARG A 139 3.05 7.09 -17.34
N ARG A 140 2.18 6.67 -18.27
CA ARG A 140 1.15 7.53 -18.86
C ARG A 140 -0.07 7.71 -17.97
N ARG A 141 -0.32 6.78 -17.05
CA ARG A 141 -1.54 6.75 -16.25
C ARG A 141 -1.43 7.47 -14.91
N ALA A 142 -0.23 7.58 -14.35
CA ALA A 142 -0.06 8.12 -13.01
C ALA A 142 1.27 8.84 -12.82
N THR A 143 1.28 9.80 -11.92
CA THR A 143 2.50 10.37 -11.38
C THR A 143 3.07 9.45 -10.30
N ILE A 144 4.35 9.11 -10.40
CA ILE A 144 5.04 8.34 -9.36
C ILE A 144 5.43 9.26 -8.21
N VAL A 145 5.17 8.82 -6.99
CA VAL A 145 5.58 9.51 -5.76
C VAL A 145 6.45 8.57 -4.94
N VAL A 146 7.71 8.92 -4.84
CA VAL A 146 8.70 8.16 -4.07
C VAL A 146 8.72 8.71 -2.64
N MET A 147 8.27 7.91 -1.70
CA MET A 147 8.35 8.21 -0.28
C MET A 147 9.72 7.78 0.24
N GLU A 148 10.54 8.74 0.69
CA GLU A 148 11.88 8.41 1.20
C GLU A 148 11.80 7.59 2.47
N ARG A 149 12.51 6.47 2.46
CA ARG A 149 12.68 5.61 3.64
C ARG A 149 14.09 5.72 4.18
N PRO A 150 14.27 5.71 5.52
CA PRO A 150 15.60 5.66 6.12
C PRO A 150 16.47 4.54 5.53
N GLY A 151 17.70 4.88 5.18
CA GLY A 151 18.66 3.97 4.54
C GLY A 151 18.48 3.75 3.02
N PHE A 152 17.46 4.40 2.41
CA PHE A 152 17.17 4.30 0.99
C PHE A 152 16.94 5.67 0.33
N GLU A 153 17.47 6.74 0.92
CA GLU A 153 17.18 8.14 0.55
C GLU A 153 17.60 8.47 -0.89
N ASP A 154 18.67 7.86 -1.38
CA ASP A 154 19.19 8.13 -2.72
C ASP A 154 18.59 7.23 -3.82
N ARG A 155 17.70 6.31 -3.48
CA ARG A 155 17.09 5.41 -4.44
C ARG A 155 15.97 6.10 -5.20
N ARG A 156 16.07 6.07 -6.52
CA ARG A 156 15.13 6.74 -7.44
C ARG A 156 14.67 5.79 -8.53
N PRO A 157 13.54 6.09 -9.18
CA PRO A 157 13.13 5.40 -10.40
C PRO A 157 14.23 5.44 -11.47
N PRO A 158 14.22 4.49 -12.41
CA PRO A 158 15.09 4.51 -13.57
C PRO A 158 14.92 5.79 -14.42
N VAL A 159 15.90 6.08 -15.27
CA VAL A 159 15.84 7.23 -16.18
C VAL A 159 14.58 7.15 -17.07
N GLY A 160 13.90 8.29 -17.22
CA GLY A 160 12.66 8.38 -18.02
C GLY A 160 11.37 8.23 -17.21
N TRP A 161 11.47 8.03 -15.88
CA TRP A 161 10.32 8.10 -15.00
C TRP A 161 10.18 9.49 -14.39
N GLU A 162 9.11 10.21 -14.76
CA GLU A 162 8.73 11.41 -14.04
C GLU A 162 8.25 11.02 -12.64
N HIS A 163 8.78 11.67 -11.63
CA HIS A 163 8.42 11.37 -10.24
C HIS A 163 8.54 12.59 -9.35
N ARG A 164 7.83 12.53 -8.24
CA ARG A 164 7.98 13.44 -7.10
C ARG A 164 8.62 12.69 -5.94
N VAL A 165 9.42 13.38 -5.17
CA VAL A 165 9.99 12.83 -3.93
C VAL A 165 9.26 13.44 -2.75
N LEU A 166 8.76 12.57 -1.89
CA LEU A 166 8.14 12.96 -0.63
C LEU A 166 9.12 12.63 0.50
N VAL A 167 9.68 13.68 1.06
CA VAL A 167 10.52 13.60 2.26
C VAL A 167 9.64 13.84 3.47
N GLY A 168 9.59 12.87 4.37
CA GLY A 168 8.76 12.95 5.58
C GLY A 168 9.35 12.17 6.74
N SER A 169 8.89 12.46 7.94
CA SER A 169 9.26 11.68 9.13
C SER A 169 8.34 10.46 9.22
N PHE A 170 8.65 9.43 8.47
CA PHE A 170 7.92 8.16 8.56
C PHE A 170 8.58 7.26 9.58
N PRO A 171 7.82 6.52 10.42
CA PRO A 171 8.38 5.45 11.23
C PRO A 171 9.12 4.44 10.34
N ASP A 172 10.36 4.12 10.69
CA ASP A 172 11.12 3.08 9.99
C ASP A 172 10.62 1.71 10.42
N LEU A 173 9.59 1.25 9.73
CA LEU A 173 8.91 0.00 9.98
C LEU A 173 8.81 -0.82 8.69
N ALA A 174 9.07 -2.11 8.80
CA ALA A 174 8.81 -3.06 7.73
C ALA A 174 7.92 -4.21 8.22
N SER A 175 7.00 -4.66 7.37
CA SER A 175 6.12 -5.78 7.73
C SER A 175 6.92 -7.05 8.04
N ASN A 176 8.06 -7.28 7.38
CA ASN A 176 8.94 -8.42 7.64
C ASN A 176 9.47 -8.38 9.07
N ASP A 177 10.03 -7.24 9.47
CA ASP A 177 10.61 -7.07 10.81
C ASP A 177 9.54 -7.27 11.90
N ILE A 178 8.33 -6.75 11.65
CA ILE A 178 7.20 -6.94 12.57
C ILE A 178 6.85 -8.43 12.72
N ARG A 179 6.81 -9.19 11.60
CA ARG A 179 6.55 -10.64 11.66
C ARG A 179 7.65 -11.39 12.38
N GLU A 180 8.90 -11.04 12.15
CA GLU A 180 10.06 -11.62 12.84
C GLU A 180 10.01 -11.38 14.35
N VAL A 181 9.70 -10.17 14.78
CA VAL A 181 9.53 -9.82 16.19
C VAL A 181 8.41 -10.64 16.83
N ILE A 182 7.24 -10.73 16.17
CA ILE A 182 6.12 -11.52 16.67
C ILE A 182 6.49 -13.01 16.76
N ALA A 183 7.16 -13.55 15.74
CA ALA A 183 7.59 -14.94 15.73
C ALA A 183 8.59 -15.27 16.87
N ALA A 184 9.48 -14.31 17.19
CA ALA A 184 10.50 -14.47 18.22
C ALA A 184 9.96 -14.28 19.64
N THR A 185 8.99 -13.37 19.84
CA THR A 185 8.52 -12.96 21.16
C THR A 185 7.13 -13.49 21.53
N GLY A 186 6.33 -13.89 20.53
CA GLY A 186 4.91 -14.21 20.72
C GLY A 186 4.03 -12.98 20.96
N GLU A 187 4.57 -11.76 20.88
CA GLU A 187 3.88 -10.53 21.23
C GLU A 187 3.72 -9.59 20.03
N VAL A 188 2.56 -8.97 19.91
CA VAL A 188 2.31 -7.89 18.94
C VAL A 188 2.63 -6.56 19.63
N GLY A 189 3.72 -5.94 19.23
CA GLY A 189 4.14 -4.63 19.75
C GLY A 189 3.31 -3.46 19.21
N ASP A 190 3.78 -2.23 19.47
CA ASP A 190 3.08 -0.99 19.15
C ASP A 190 3.31 -0.50 17.71
N ALA A 191 3.98 -1.30 16.87
CA ALA A 191 4.27 -0.96 15.47
C ALA A 191 3.01 -1.00 14.57
N VAL A 192 1.94 -1.63 15.03
CA VAL A 192 0.66 -1.77 14.31
C VAL A 192 -0.49 -1.11 15.08
N PRO A 193 -1.51 -0.59 14.38
CA PRO A 193 -2.73 -0.09 15.04
C PRO A 193 -3.41 -1.16 15.89
N GLY A 194 -4.07 -0.74 16.97
CA GLY A 194 -4.70 -1.65 17.92
C GLY A 194 -5.74 -2.61 17.31
N GLY A 195 -6.49 -2.17 16.28
CA GLY A 195 -7.43 -3.03 15.54
C GLY A 195 -6.69 -4.13 14.76
N VAL A 196 -5.55 -3.80 14.15
CA VAL A 196 -4.69 -4.78 13.46
C VAL A 196 -4.15 -5.81 14.45
N ALA A 197 -3.65 -5.35 15.61
CA ALA A 197 -3.15 -6.23 16.65
C ALA A 197 -4.21 -7.24 17.16
N LYS A 198 -5.49 -6.82 17.23
CA LYS A 198 -6.60 -7.72 17.58
C LYS A 198 -6.78 -8.84 16.55
N ILE A 199 -6.72 -8.50 15.25
CA ILE A 199 -6.86 -9.48 14.17
C ILE A 199 -5.67 -10.46 14.19
N ILE A 200 -4.44 -9.97 14.36
CA ILE A 200 -3.23 -10.82 14.46
C ILE A 200 -3.42 -11.86 15.56
N ARG A 201 -3.86 -11.42 16.74
CA ARG A 201 -4.08 -12.33 17.88
C ARG A 201 -5.24 -13.30 17.64
N ALA A 202 -6.35 -12.83 17.10
CA ALA A 202 -7.54 -13.64 16.85
C ALA A 202 -7.32 -14.77 15.83
N HIS A 203 -6.43 -14.55 14.86
CA HIS A 203 -6.08 -15.52 13.83
C HIS A 203 -4.78 -16.30 14.12
N GLY A 204 -4.10 -16.04 15.25
CA GLY A 204 -2.83 -16.70 15.58
C GLY A 204 -1.73 -16.45 14.55
N LEU A 205 -1.72 -15.25 13.91
CA LEU A 205 -0.78 -14.96 12.84
C LEU A 205 0.64 -14.80 13.35
N TYR A 206 1.60 -15.10 12.49
CA TYR A 206 3.04 -14.86 12.70
C TYR A 206 3.60 -15.54 13.97
N GLY A 207 2.88 -16.53 14.54
CA GLY A 207 3.34 -17.22 15.75
C GLY A 207 2.99 -16.53 17.07
N VAL A 208 2.06 -15.56 17.05
CA VAL A 208 1.60 -14.90 18.28
C VAL A 208 1.05 -15.89 19.30
N GLY A 209 1.43 -15.74 20.59
CA GLY A 209 0.97 -16.61 21.68
C GLY A 209 1.62 -18.00 21.75
N ARG A 210 2.72 -18.22 21.05
CA ARG A 210 3.53 -19.46 21.14
C ARG A 210 4.62 -19.35 22.18
#